data_caf96673c3285b3d5b4f6a93e555e745
#
_entry.id   caf96673c3285b3d5b4f6a93e555e745
#
_cell.length_a   1.000
_cell.length_b   1.000
_cell.length_c   1.000
_cell.angle_alpha   90.00
_cell.angle_beta   90.00
_cell.angle_gamma   90.00
#
_symmetry.space_group_name_H-M   'P 1'
#
loop_
_entity.id
_entity.type
_entity.pdbx_description
1 polymer ?
#
loop_
_entity_poly.entity_id
_entity_poly.type
_entity_poly.pdbx_seq_one_letter_code
_entity_poly.pdbx_strand_id
1 'polypeptide(L)'
;MRQPGPGQGNHGIASTFGSLRGMSRVEVDVFLRSLSAEMRTTAGGYTRYRFSDSSEVWIRPNGEVVRLPQREYDAQGQRANKGMRLDENGILTALHTTGERVEG
;
A
#
# COMPACT_ATOMS: atom_id res chain seq x y z
N MET A 1 -9.59 -17.16 -5.92
CA MET A 1 -9.45 -15.70 -6.00
C MET A 1 -8.00 -15.32 -6.26
N ARG A 2 -7.80 -14.33 -7.13
CA ARG A 2 -6.47 -13.89 -7.50
C ARG A 2 -5.75 -13.20 -6.33
N GLN A 3 -4.48 -13.51 -6.15
CA GLN A 3 -3.64 -12.89 -5.14
C GLN A 3 -2.31 -12.46 -5.77
N PRO A 4 -1.67 -11.39 -5.26
CA PRO A 4 -0.36 -11.01 -5.73
C PRO A 4 0.70 -11.99 -5.27
N GLY A 5 1.83 -12.01 -5.96
CA GLY A 5 3.00 -12.76 -5.52
C GLY A 5 3.66 -12.13 -4.28
N PRO A 6 4.77 -12.71 -3.80
CA PRO A 6 5.47 -12.15 -2.65
C PRO A 6 6.15 -10.83 -3.00
N GLY A 7 6.19 -9.92 -2.03
CA GLY A 7 6.97 -8.70 -2.11
C GLY A 7 8.42 -8.92 -1.68
N GLN A 8 9.28 -7.93 -1.93
CA GLN A 8 10.70 -8.00 -1.66
C GLN A 8 11.16 -7.08 -0.52
N GLY A 9 10.23 -6.31 0.04
CA GLY A 9 10.55 -5.33 1.06
C GLY A 9 10.31 -5.85 2.48
N ASN A 10 10.91 -5.14 3.44
CA ASN A 10 10.74 -5.39 4.87
C ASN A 10 10.31 -4.11 5.60
N HIS A 11 9.48 -3.30 4.94
CA HIS A 11 9.04 -1.98 5.41
C HIS A 11 7.58 -1.99 5.85
N GLY A 12 7.11 -3.09 6.40
CA GLY A 12 5.75 -3.27 6.87
C GLY A 12 4.94 -4.21 5.99
N ILE A 13 3.71 -4.47 6.40
CA ILE A 13 2.82 -5.42 5.70
C ILE A 13 2.62 -5.02 4.24
N ALA A 14 2.53 -3.71 3.96
CA ALA A 14 2.35 -3.23 2.58
C ALA A 14 3.54 -3.55 1.66
N SER A 15 4.68 -3.97 2.20
CA SER A 15 5.86 -4.37 1.42
C SER A 15 5.99 -5.89 1.25
N THR A 16 5.09 -6.67 1.84
CA THR A 16 5.22 -8.14 1.87
C THR A 16 4.57 -8.84 0.69
N PHE A 17 3.90 -8.10 -0.18
CA PHE A 17 3.28 -8.66 -1.38
C PHE A 17 3.72 -7.87 -2.62
N GLY A 18 3.70 -8.55 -3.76
CA GLY A 18 4.10 -7.98 -5.04
C GLY A 18 3.01 -7.18 -5.71
N SER A 19 3.07 -7.08 -7.03
CA SER A 19 2.22 -6.20 -7.81
C SER A 19 0.74 -6.56 -7.72
N LEU A 20 -0.09 -5.53 -7.59
CA LEU A 20 -1.55 -5.64 -7.66
C LEU A 20 -2.07 -5.43 -9.09
N ARG A 21 -1.18 -5.30 -10.07
CA ARG A 21 -1.58 -5.05 -11.46
C ARG A 21 -2.56 -6.08 -11.97
N GLY A 22 -3.57 -5.62 -12.67
CA GLY A 22 -4.57 -6.49 -13.28
C GLY A 22 -5.58 -7.08 -12.32
N MET A 23 -5.46 -6.82 -11.02
CA MET A 23 -6.49 -7.22 -10.06
C MET A 23 -7.62 -6.20 -10.08
N SER A 24 -8.85 -6.67 -9.88
CA SER A 24 -9.99 -5.77 -9.72
C SER A 24 -10.01 -5.15 -8.32
N ARG A 25 -10.79 -4.08 -8.15
CA ARG A 25 -10.95 -3.47 -6.82
C ARG A 25 -11.50 -4.46 -5.80
N VAL A 26 -12.42 -5.33 -6.21
CA VAL A 26 -12.98 -6.36 -5.33
C VAL A 26 -11.91 -7.35 -4.89
N GLU A 27 -11.08 -7.82 -5.84
CA GLU A 27 -10.00 -8.75 -5.53
C GLU A 27 -8.97 -8.13 -4.59
N VAL A 28 -8.61 -6.88 -4.82
CA VAL A 28 -7.69 -6.15 -3.94
C VAL A 28 -8.29 -5.97 -2.56
N ASP A 29 -9.57 -5.59 -2.47
CA ASP A 29 -10.25 -5.42 -1.19
C ASP A 29 -10.24 -6.71 -0.37
N VAL A 30 -10.61 -7.82 -0.99
CA VAL A 30 -10.61 -9.12 -0.31
C VAL A 30 -9.20 -9.50 0.15
N PHE A 31 -8.21 -9.32 -0.72
CA PHE A 31 -6.83 -9.64 -0.37
C PHE A 31 -6.31 -8.81 0.80
N LEU A 32 -6.45 -7.48 0.73
CA LEU A 32 -5.92 -6.60 1.78
C LEU A 32 -6.65 -6.79 3.11
N ARG A 33 -7.95 -7.03 3.08
CA ARG A 33 -8.70 -7.35 4.29
C ARG A 33 -8.31 -8.70 4.89
N SER A 34 -7.88 -9.66 4.07
CA SER A 34 -7.36 -10.93 4.56
C SER A 34 -6.07 -10.74 5.37
N LEU A 35 -5.37 -9.62 5.16
CA LEU A 35 -4.20 -9.21 5.94
C LEU A 35 -4.58 -8.30 7.11
N SER A 36 -5.87 -8.25 7.45
CA SER A 36 -6.42 -7.44 8.54
C SER A 36 -6.32 -5.92 8.33
N ALA A 37 -6.32 -5.47 7.08
CA ALA A 37 -6.34 -4.03 6.81
C ALA A 37 -7.69 -3.42 7.18
N GLU A 38 -7.66 -2.20 7.73
CA GLU A 38 -8.84 -1.37 7.89
C GLU A 38 -9.04 -0.53 6.65
N MET A 39 -10.26 -0.54 6.09
CA MET A 39 -10.57 0.19 4.88
C MET A 39 -11.39 1.43 5.20
N ARG A 40 -11.02 2.55 4.58
CA ARG A 40 -11.79 3.80 4.62
C ARG A 40 -11.82 4.43 3.25
N THR A 41 -12.92 5.14 2.96
CA THR A 41 -12.99 6.01 1.79
C THR A 41 -12.81 7.45 2.24
N THR A 42 -12.09 8.24 1.45
CA THR A 42 -11.88 9.66 1.75
C THR A 42 -12.84 10.52 0.94
N ALA A 43 -12.96 11.80 1.34
CA ALA A 43 -13.80 12.77 0.63
C ALA A 43 -13.34 12.98 -0.82
N GLY A 44 -12.05 12.77 -1.12
CA GLY A 44 -11.51 12.88 -2.47
C GLY A 44 -11.69 11.63 -3.32
N GLY A 45 -12.40 10.62 -2.82
CA GLY A 45 -12.66 9.37 -3.57
C GLY A 45 -11.53 8.34 -3.50
N TYR A 46 -10.57 8.52 -2.60
CA TYR A 46 -9.53 7.52 -2.36
C TYR A 46 -10.08 6.38 -1.52
N THR A 47 -9.65 5.15 -1.80
CA THR A 47 -9.85 4.02 -0.91
C THR A 47 -8.53 3.77 -0.18
N ARG A 48 -8.57 3.84 1.15
CA ARG A 48 -7.40 3.74 2.01
C ARG A 48 -7.46 2.46 2.82
N TYR A 49 -6.38 1.66 2.73
CA TYR A 49 -6.20 0.45 3.53
C TYR A 49 -5.03 0.66 4.48
N ARG A 50 -5.28 0.54 5.77
CA ARG A 50 -4.26 0.72 6.80
C ARG A 50 -4.05 -0.58 7.56
N PHE A 51 -2.79 -1.01 7.64
CA PHE A 51 -2.40 -2.20 8.41
C PHE A 51 -2.03 -1.83 9.84
N SER A 52 -1.97 -2.85 10.71
CA SER A 52 -1.70 -2.66 12.14
C SER A 52 -0.32 -2.06 12.43
N ASP A 53 0.64 -2.22 11.51
CA ASP A 53 1.99 -1.68 11.65
C ASP A 53 2.14 -0.26 11.08
N SER A 54 1.03 0.40 10.75
CA SER A 54 0.95 1.73 10.14
C SER A 54 1.33 1.81 8.66
N SER A 55 1.74 0.71 8.02
CA SER A 55 1.89 0.71 6.56
C SER A 55 0.51 0.79 5.90
N GLU A 56 0.45 1.31 4.68
CA GLU A 56 -0.82 1.60 4.02
C GLU A 56 -0.77 1.34 2.53
N VAL A 57 -1.93 1.04 1.97
CA VAL A 57 -2.17 1.03 0.53
C VAL A 57 -3.33 1.97 0.25
N TRP A 58 -3.14 2.89 -0.68
CA TRP A 58 -4.18 3.81 -1.12
C TRP A 58 -4.47 3.55 -2.58
N ILE A 59 -5.74 3.56 -2.95
CA ILE A 59 -6.16 3.43 -4.34
C ILE A 59 -6.89 4.72 -4.72
N ARG A 60 -6.35 5.41 -5.72
CA ARG A 60 -6.95 6.64 -6.25
C ARG A 60 -8.23 6.33 -7.00
N PRO A 61 -9.11 7.33 -7.22
CA PRO A 61 -10.31 7.12 -8.02
C PRO A 61 -10.02 6.54 -9.41
N ASN A 62 -8.88 6.88 -10.02
CA ASN A 62 -8.49 6.38 -11.33
C ASN A 62 -7.83 4.98 -11.30
N GLY A 63 -7.71 4.38 -10.12
CA GLY A 63 -7.11 3.06 -9.96
C GLY A 63 -5.62 3.03 -9.67
N GLU A 64 -4.94 4.17 -9.73
CA GLU A 64 -3.51 4.22 -9.37
C GLU A 64 -3.31 3.90 -7.90
N VAL A 65 -2.22 3.18 -7.60
CA VAL A 65 -1.91 2.71 -6.25
C VAL A 65 -0.77 3.52 -5.66
N VAL A 66 -0.93 3.86 -4.38
CA VAL A 66 0.13 4.44 -3.55
C VAL A 66 0.35 3.48 -2.39
N ARG A 67 1.61 3.13 -2.12
CA ARG A 67 1.95 2.31 -0.96
C ARG A 67 2.85 3.09 -0.03
N LEU A 68 2.56 3.02 1.26
CA LEU A 68 3.33 3.70 2.30
C LEU A 68 3.99 2.67 3.20
N PRO A 69 5.30 2.84 3.50
CA PRO A 69 5.97 1.96 4.46
C PRO A 69 5.46 2.20 5.88
N GLN A 70 5.73 1.25 6.76
CA GLN A 70 5.48 1.47 8.18
C GLN A 70 6.25 2.71 8.64
N ARG A 71 5.68 3.43 9.60
CA ARG A 71 6.31 4.65 10.12
C ARG A 71 7.53 4.28 10.94
N GLU A 72 8.64 4.95 10.68
CA GLU A 72 9.88 4.80 11.44
C GLU A 72 10.20 6.13 12.10
N TYR A 73 10.68 6.06 13.35
CA TYR A 73 10.99 7.23 14.15
C TYR A 73 12.44 7.18 14.59
N ASP A 74 13.09 8.36 14.62
CA ASP A 74 14.45 8.48 15.10
C ASP A 74 14.50 8.57 16.66
N ALA A 75 15.70 8.73 17.20
CA ALA A 75 15.90 8.80 18.65
C ALA A 75 15.21 10.00 19.28
N GLN A 76 14.90 11.06 18.53
CA GLN A 76 14.20 12.24 18.97
C GLN A 76 12.68 12.14 18.80
N GLY A 77 12.18 11.00 18.34
CA GLY A 77 10.76 10.80 18.12
C GLY A 77 10.23 11.42 16.81
N GLN A 78 11.11 11.88 15.94
CA GLN A 78 10.71 12.44 14.65
C GLN A 78 10.66 11.33 13.60
N ARG A 79 9.77 11.49 12.62
CA ARG A 79 9.59 10.47 11.60
C ARG A 79 10.77 10.46 10.62
N ALA A 80 11.51 9.34 10.62
CA ALA A 80 12.73 9.21 9.84
C ALA A 80 12.46 8.95 8.35
N ASN A 81 11.33 8.34 8.00
CA ASN A 81 11.01 7.97 6.62
C ASN A 81 9.87 8.79 6.00
N LYS A 82 9.70 10.03 6.47
CA LYS A 82 8.68 10.94 5.93
C LYS A 82 8.92 11.19 4.44
N GLY A 83 7.85 11.09 3.65
CA GLY A 83 7.93 11.31 2.20
C GLY A 83 8.33 10.09 1.40
N MET A 84 8.78 9.01 2.05
CA MET A 84 9.12 7.78 1.35
C MET A 84 7.85 7.00 1.00
N ARG A 85 7.93 6.27 -0.12
CA ARG A 85 6.87 5.40 -0.63
C ARG A 85 7.44 4.02 -0.91
N LEU A 86 6.58 3.07 -1.21
CA LEU A 86 6.98 1.75 -1.71
C LEU A 86 6.62 1.63 -3.18
N ASP A 87 7.40 0.86 -3.93
CA ASP A 87 7.06 0.52 -5.30
C ASP A 87 6.18 -0.75 -5.35
N GLU A 88 5.88 -1.23 -6.55
CA GLU A 88 5.01 -2.40 -6.72
C GLU A 88 5.63 -3.72 -6.24
N ASN A 89 6.91 -3.73 -5.90
CA ASN A 89 7.60 -4.88 -5.33
C ASN A 89 7.80 -4.74 -3.83
N GLY A 90 7.37 -3.62 -3.23
CA GLY A 90 7.54 -3.37 -1.81
C GLY A 90 8.89 -2.74 -1.45
N ILE A 91 9.60 -2.17 -2.42
CA ILE A 91 10.91 -1.55 -2.20
C ILE A 91 10.76 -0.04 -2.04
N LEU A 92 11.52 0.56 -1.13
CA LEU A 92 11.46 1.99 -0.88
C LEU A 92 11.78 2.80 -2.13
N THR A 93 10.98 3.82 -2.39
CA THR A 93 11.15 4.73 -3.52
C THR A 93 10.68 6.13 -3.13
N ALA A 94 11.22 7.15 -3.81
CA ALA A 94 10.75 8.52 -3.67
C ALA A 94 9.60 8.85 -4.64
N LEU A 95 9.24 7.93 -5.53
CA LEU A 95 8.14 8.13 -6.48
C LEU A 95 6.80 8.12 -5.76
N HIS A 96 5.88 8.99 -6.18
CA HIS A 96 4.58 9.16 -5.52
C HIS A 96 3.63 7.98 -5.72
N THR A 97 3.76 7.26 -6.82
CA THR A 97 2.94 6.09 -7.12
C THR A 97 3.82 4.89 -7.41
N THR A 98 3.26 3.70 -7.22
CA THR A 98 3.99 2.44 -7.43
C THR A 98 4.13 2.09 -8.90
N GLY A 99 3.32 2.69 -9.78
CA GLY A 99 3.16 2.25 -11.16
C GLY A 99 2.08 1.18 -11.33
N GLU A 100 1.51 0.69 -10.25
CA GLU A 100 0.40 -0.24 -10.30
C GLU A 100 -0.91 0.46 -10.65
N ARG A 101 -1.81 -0.27 -11.32
CA ARG A 101 -3.17 0.20 -11.53
C ARG A 101 -4.15 -0.94 -11.29
N VAL A 102 -5.13 -0.67 -10.44
CA VAL A 102 -6.20 -1.61 -10.12
C VAL A 102 -7.37 -1.36 -11.06
N GLU A 103 -7.99 -2.43 -11.55
CA GLU A 103 -9.09 -2.36 -12.52
C GLU A 103 -10.45 -2.36 -11.85
N GLY A 104 -11.39 -1.71 -12.48
CA GLY A 104 -12.79 -1.72 -12.10
C GLY A 104 -13.12 -1.16 -10.77
#